data_994023bfd3d4507d205a6152b2a52fcf
#
_entry.id   994023bfd3d4507d205a6152b2a52fcf
#
_cell.length_a   1.000
_cell.length_b   1.000
_cell.length_c   1.000
_cell.angle_alpha   90.00
_cell.angle_beta   90.00
_cell.angle_gamma   90.00
#
_symmetry.space_group_name_H-M   'P 1'
#
loop_
_entity.id
_entity.type
_entity.pdbx_description
1 polymer ?
#
loop_
_entity_poly.entity_id
_entity_poly.type
_entity_poly.pdbx_seq_one_letter_code
_entity_poly.pdbx_strand_id
1 'polypeptide(L)'
;MLQLIFHGIGDYFLQTDYQALNKKKRGWNGLKQCLIHCTTYSLPFLFIASWKAVLVIWITHFAIDRTNFVSYALAWKNRTIYYGHNYFPNSKKYDISNFGFSKERPFAISIWLNIICDNILHIICNYIAILYFNN
;
A
#
# COMPACT_ATOMS: atom_id res chain seq x y z
N MET A 1 -17.31 5.21 7.75
CA MET A 1 -16.63 6.52 7.88
C MET A 1 -15.45 6.49 8.84
N LEU A 2 -15.58 5.98 10.06
CA LEU A 2 -14.49 5.91 11.05
C LEU A 2 -13.23 5.19 10.54
N GLN A 3 -13.36 4.12 9.75
CA GLN A 3 -12.18 3.43 9.19
C GLN A 3 -11.30 4.33 8.31
N LEU A 4 -11.88 5.32 7.60
CA LEU A 4 -11.10 6.27 6.79
C LEU A 4 -10.29 7.21 7.69
N ILE A 5 -10.88 7.64 8.80
CA ILE A 5 -10.20 8.48 9.78
C ILE A 5 -9.03 7.71 10.41
N PHE A 6 -9.27 6.47 10.83
CA PHE A 6 -8.23 5.64 11.44
C PHE A 6 -7.13 5.26 10.44
N HIS A 7 -7.48 5.01 9.18
CA HIS A 7 -6.49 4.85 8.12
C HIS A 7 -5.60 6.09 7.97
N GLY A 8 -6.21 7.28 7.87
CA GLY A 8 -5.44 8.52 7.77
C GLY A 8 -4.57 8.79 9.00
N ILE A 9 -5.07 8.52 10.20
CA ILE A 9 -4.28 8.65 11.44
C ILE A 9 -3.11 7.65 11.41
N GLY A 10 -3.34 6.40 11.05
CA GLY A 10 -2.32 5.36 11.04
C GLY A 10 -1.19 5.63 10.06
N ASP A 11 -1.52 6.02 8.82
CA ASP A 11 -0.53 6.17 7.75
C ASP A 11 0.14 7.55 7.71
N TYR A 12 -0.56 8.60 8.14
CA TYR A 12 -0.02 9.96 7.99
C TYR A 12 0.34 10.63 9.32
N PHE A 13 -0.28 10.23 10.43
CA PHE A 13 -0.04 10.87 11.72
C PHE A 13 0.84 10.03 12.64
N LEU A 14 0.64 8.71 12.68
CA LEU A 14 1.40 7.80 13.55
C LEU A 14 2.67 7.26 12.90
N GLN A 15 2.75 7.23 11.56
CA GLN A 15 3.93 6.78 10.85
C GLN A 15 5.04 7.84 10.92
N THR A 16 6.23 7.43 11.35
CA THR A 16 7.41 8.30 11.33
C THR A 16 8.09 8.28 9.95
N ASP A 17 8.82 9.36 9.60
CA ASP A 17 9.62 9.42 8.37
C ASP A 17 10.60 8.25 8.27
N TYR A 18 11.19 7.85 9.39
CA TYR A 18 12.12 6.74 9.44
C TYR A 18 11.44 5.41 9.07
N GLN A 19 10.22 5.16 9.54
CA GLN A 19 9.42 3.99 9.16
C GLN A 19 9.05 4.04 7.67
N ALA A 20 8.55 5.17 7.18
CA ALA A 20 8.16 5.35 5.78
C ALA A 20 9.32 5.05 4.82
N LEU A 21 10.51 5.54 5.12
CA LEU A 21 11.72 5.38 4.29
C LEU A 21 12.34 3.97 4.38
N ASN A 22 12.07 3.22 5.43
CA ASN A 22 12.76 1.96 5.69
C ASN A 22 11.85 0.72 5.60
N LYS A 23 10.53 0.82 5.76
CA LYS A 23 9.61 -0.32 5.83
C LYS A 23 9.69 -1.29 4.63
N LYS A 24 10.08 -0.79 3.44
CA LYS A 24 10.26 -1.63 2.22
C LYS A 24 11.70 -2.12 2.03
N LYS A 25 12.67 -1.66 2.80
CA LYS A 25 14.07 -2.09 2.65
C LYS A 25 14.26 -3.54 3.08
N ARG A 26 15.14 -4.25 2.35
CA ARG A 26 15.52 -5.63 2.70
C ARG A 26 16.26 -5.69 4.04
N GLY A 27 16.21 -6.85 4.70
CA GLY A 27 16.89 -7.13 5.96
C GLY A 27 16.06 -6.82 7.20
N TRP A 28 16.67 -7.09 8.37
CA TRP A 28 15.99 -7.05 9.67
C TRP A 28 15.46 -5.66 10.03
N ASN A 29 16.24 -4.61 9.75
CA ASN A 29 15.79 -3.25 10.06
C ASN A 29 14.51 -2.87 9.31
N GLY A 30 14.44 -3.15 7.99
CA GLY A 30 13.23 -2.89 7.21
C GLY A 30 12.02 -3.68 7.70
N LEU A 31 12.22 -4.97 8.04
CA LEU A 31 11.18 -5.80 8.62
C LEU A 31 10.68 -5.21 9.94
N LYS A 32 11.57 -4.86 10.85
CA LYS A 32 11.25 -4.26 12.14
C LYS A 32 10.42 -2.97 11.99
N GLN A 33 10.83 -2.08 11.08
CA GLN A 33 10.10 -0.82 10.85
C GLN A 33 8.69 -1.07 10.29
N CYS A 34 8.56 -2.03 9.37
CA CYS A 34 7.26 -2.44 8.86
C CYS A 34 6.36 -3.03 9.95
N LEU A 35 6.87 -3.93 10.79
CA LEU A 35 6.12 -4.54 11.89
C LEU A 35 5.63 -3.49 12.90
N ILE A 36 6.52 -2.55 13.31
CA ILE A 36 6.13 -1.48 14.24
C ILE A 36 5.03 -0.63 13.61
N HIS A 37 5.21 -0.19 12.35
CA HIS A 37 4.21 0.62 11.65
C HIS A 37 2.87 -0.11 11.55
N CYS A 38 2.84 -1.35 11.07
CA CYS A 38 1.59 -2.12 10.94
C CYS A 38 0.88 -2.31 12.29
N THR A 39 1.64 -2.46 13.37
CA THR A 39 1.07 -2.59 14.71
C THR A 39 0.45 -1.27 15.17
N THR A 40 1.18 -0.16 15.09
CA THR A 40 0.67 1.17 15.47
C THR A 40 -0.52 1.59 14.60
N TYR A 41 -0.48 1.27 13.30
CA TYR A 41 -1.58 1.50 12.38
C TYR A 41 -2.86 0.75 12.78
N SER A 42 -2.74 -0.50 13.19
CA SER A 42 -3.90 -1.36 13.45
C SER A 42 -4.55 -1.13 14.80
N LEU A 43 -3.83 -0.59 15.80
CA LEU A 43 -4.35 -0.36 17.13
C LEU A 43 -5.64 0.48 17.18
N PRO A 44 -5.78 1.61 16.47
CA PRO A 44 -7.00 2.39 16.48
C PRO A 44 -8.24 1.62 16.02
N PHE A 45 -8.07 0.63 15.15
CA PHE A 45 -9.20 -0.16 14.65
C PHE A 45 -9.86 -1.05 15.73
N LEU A 46 -9.19 -1.31 16.87
CA LEU A 46 -9.78 -2.03 18.01
C LEU A 46 -10.98 -1.29 18.61
N PHE A 47 -11.13 0.02 18.36
CA PHE A 47 -12.30 0.77 18.81
C PHE A 47 -13.56 0.54 17.95
N ILE A 48 -13.40 -0.01 16.74
CA ILE A 48 -14.52 -0.16 15.78
C ILE A 48 -14.66 -1.56 15.19
N ALA A 49 -13.72 -2.44 15.48
CA ALA A 49 -13.64 -3.76 14.89
C ALA A 49 -13.21 -4.83 15.89
N SER A 50 -13.66 -6.07 15.66
CA SER A 50 -13.25 -7.21 16.46
C SER A 50 -11.75 -7.50 16.27
N TRP A 51 -11.14 -8.20 17.23
CA TRP A 51 -9.73 -8.60 17.12
C TRP A 51 -9.43 -9.43 15.86
N LYS A 52 -10.41 -10.22 15.35
CA LYS A 52 -10.28 -11.00 14.11
C LYS A 52 -10.14 -10.07 12.91
N ALA A 53 -11.00 -9.06 12.80
CA ALA A 53 -10.94 -8.05 11.75
C ALA A 53 -9.63 -7.26 11.83
N VAL A 54 -9.21 -6.86 13.03
CA VAL A 54 -7.94 -6.13 13.24
C VAL A 54 -6.74 -6.98 12.85
N LEU A 55 -6.75 -8.28 13.11
CA LEU A 55 -5.69 -9.18 12.65
C LEU A 55 -5.61 -9.25 11.12
N VAL A 56 -6.76 -9.32 10.44
CA VAL A 56 -6.83 -9.29 8.97
C VAL A 56 -6.32 -7.94 8.42
N ILE A 57 -6.71 -6.83 9.03
CA ILE A 57 -6.21 -5.48 8.70
C ILE A 57 -4.68 -5.45 8.84
N TRP A 58 -4.15 -5.94 9.95
CA TRP A 58 -2.71 -5.98 10.20
C TRP A 58 -1.95 -6.80 9.14
N ILE A 59 -2.44 -8.01 8.80
CA ILE A 59 -1.81 -8.89 7.83
C ILE A 59 -1.84 -8.27 6.42
N THR A 60 -2.98 -7.72 6.00
CA THR A 60 -3.12 -7.13 4.66
C THR A 60 -2.31 -5.84 4.55
N HIS A 61 -2.30 -5.01 5.58
CA HIS A 61 -1.49 -3.81 5.64
C HIS A 61 0.01 -4.15 5.56
N PHE A 62 0.46 -5.14 6.34
CA PHE A 62 1.84 -5.63 6.26
C PHE A 62 2.20 -6.13 4.85
N ALA A 63 1.34 -6.91 4.23
CA ALA A 63 1.59 -7.45 2.89
C ALA A 63 1.75 -6.33 1.83
N ILE A 64 0.90 -5.31 1.87
CA ILE A 64 0.95 -4.17 0.94
C ILE A 64 2.22 -3.33 1.20
N ASP A 65 2.44 -2.96 2.45
CA ASP A 65 3.53 -2.09 2.85
C ASP A 65 4.93 -2.73 2.70
N ARG A 66 5.02 -4.03 2.91
CA ARG A 66 6.30 -4.75 2.79
C ARG A 66 6.70 -5.01 1.36
N THR A 67 5.76 -4.93 0.42
CA THR A 67 5.99 -5.29 -0.98
C THR A 67 5.81 -4.08 -1.91
N ASN A 68 6.17 -4.26 -3.18
CA ASN A 68 5.85 -3.30 -4.23
C ASN A 68 4.58 -3.71 -4.99
N PHE A 69 3.64 -4.37 -4.31
CA PHE A 69 2.44 -4.93 -4.93
C PHE A 69 1.68 -3.89 -5.76
N VAL A 70 1.45 -2.70 -5.21
CA VAL A 70 0.73 -1.61 -5.90
C VAL A 70 1.44 -1.22 -7.19
N SER A 71 2.76 -1.02 -7.15
CA SER A 71 3.53 -0.66 -8.35
C SER A 71 3.50 -1.76 -9.42
N TYR A 72 3.52 -3.04 -9.02
CA TYR A 72 3.36 -4.15 -9.95
C TYR A 72 1.95 -4.24 -10.54
N ALA A 73 0.91 -4.02 -9.72
CA ALA A 73 -0.47 -3.97 -10.18
C ALA A 73 -0.71 -2.83 -11.17
N LEU A 74 -0.13 -1.65 -10.89
CA LEU A 74 -0.16 -0.49 -11.80
C LEU A 74 0.60 -0.77 -13.11
N ALA A 75 1.77 -1.40 -13.04
CA ALA A 75 2.53 -1.80 -14.24
C ALA A 75 1.72 -2.79 -15.10
N TRP A 76 1.12 -3.79 -14.47
CA TRP A 76 0.25 -4.76 -15.16
C TRP A 76 -0.94 -4.06 -15.81
N LYS A 77 -1.68 -3.25 -15.06
CA LYS A 77 -2.82 -2.48 -15.57
C LYS A 77 -2.45 -1.61 -16.76
N ASN A 78 -1.41 -0.82 -16.63
CA ASN A 78 -1.01 0.14 -17.65
C ASN A 78 -0.55 -0.56 -18.94
N ARG A 79 0.10 -1.73 -18.85
CA ARG A 79 0.55 -2.50 -20.02
C ARG A 79 -0.56 -3.30 -20.66
N THR A 80 -1.44 -3.92 -19.87
CA THR A 80 -2.41 -4.90 -20.38
C THR A 80 -3.69 -4.22 -20.84
N ILE A 81 -4.15 -3.19 -20.11
CA ILE A 81 -5.47 -2.59 -20.33
C ILE A 81 -5.39 -1.38 -21.25
N TYR A 82 -4.37 -0.51 -21.08
CA TYR A 82 -4.38 0.79 -21.73
C TYR A 82 -3.54 0.92 -22.98
N TYR A 83 -2.39 0.26 -23.11
CA TYR A 83 -1.40 0.69 -24.11
C TYR A 83 -0.79 -0.41 -24.97
N GLY A 84 -1.03 -1.67 -24.69
CA GLY A 84 -0.38 -2.74 -25.43
C GLY A 84 1.15 -2.64 -25.44
N HIS A 85 1.78 -3.40 -26.29
CA HIS A 85 3.25 -3.48 -26.40
C HIS A 85 3.94 -2.17 -26.86
N ASN A 86 3.22 -1.28 -27.54
CA ASN A 86 3.80 -0.12 -28.22
C ASN A 86 4.13 1.07 -27.30
N TYR A 87 3.50 1.15 -26.10
CA TYR A 87 3.71 2.27 -25.19
C TYR A 87 4.94 2.11 -24.28
N PHE A 88 5.49 0.91 -24.20
CA PHE A 88 6.70 0.61 -23.42
C PHE A 88 7.75 -0.11 -24.29
N PRO A 89 8.18 0.45 -25.41
CA PRO A 89 8.93 -0.31 -26.43
C PRO A 89 10.25 -0.91 -25.94
N ASN A 90 10.83 -0.39 -24.88
CA ASN A 90 12.13 -0.83 -24.36
C ASN A 90 12.11 -1.22 -22.87
N SER A 91 10.93 -1.44 -22.27
CA SER A 91 10.86 -1.74 -20.86
C SER A 91 10.74 -3.24 -20.58
N LYS A 92 11.39 -3.72 -19.53
CA LYS A 92 11.20 -5.07 -19.01
C LYS A 92 9.71 -5.28 -18.68
N LYS A 93 9.23 -6.51 -18.79
CA LYS A 93 7.81 -6.89 -18.66
C LYS A 93 7.10 -6.32 -17.41
N TYR A 94 7.84 -5.98 -16.36
CA TYR A 94 7.33 -5.41 -15.10
C TYR A 94 8.28 -4.34 -14.56
N ASP A 95 8.58 -3.33 -15.39
CA ASP A 95 9.38 -2.19 -14.91
C ASP A 95 8.55 -1.33 -13.95
N ILE A 96 8.99 -1.27 -12.70
CA ILE A 96 8.39 -0.45 -11.64
C ILE A 96 9.27 0.76 -11.28
N SER A 97 10.27 1.11 -12.10
CA SER A 97 11.18 2.22 -11.83
C SER A 97 10.44 3.58 -11.67
N ASN A 98 9.29 3.73 -12.37
CA ASN A 98 8.39 4.87 -12.23
C ASN A 98 7.02 4.41 -11.67
N PHE A 99 7.02 3.60 -10.59
CA PHE A 99 5.82 3.09 -9.93
C PHE A 99 4.83 2.37 -10.86
N GLY A 100 5.32 1.73 -11.93
CA GLY A 100 4.49 1.04 -12.92
C GLY A 100 3.87 1.95 -13.98
N PHE A 101 4.22 3.22 -14.01
CA PHE A 101 3.86 4.17 -15.09
C PHE A 101 4.97 4.29 -16.14
N SER A 102 4.65 4.92 -17.29
CA SER A 102 5.62 5.22 -18.32
C SER A 102 6.75 6.09 -17.79
N LYS A 103 7.98 5.89 -18.30
CA LYS A 103 9.14 6.74 -17.98
C LYS A 103 8.97 8.19 -18.45
N GLU A 104 8.12 8.41 -19.44
CA GLU A 104 7.80 9.75 -19.96
C GLU A 104 6.88 10.54 -19.01
N ARG A 105 6.18 9.84 -18.11
CA ARG A 105 5.34 10.52 -17.13
C ARG A 105 6.21 11.19 -16.06
N PRO A 106 5.95 12.47 -15.73
CA PRO A 106 6.65 13.15 -14.65
C PRO A 106 6.64 12.32 -13.35
N PHE A 107 7.81 12.13 -12.75
CA PHE A 107 7.98 11.31 -11.54
C PHE A 107 7.06 11.73 -10.39
N ALA A 108 6.89 13.05 -10.19
CA ALA A 108 6.01 13.59 -9.17
C ALA A 108 4.55 13.14 -9.33
N ILE A 109 4.04 13.08 -10.57
CA ILE A 109 2.67 12.61 -10.85
C ILE A 109 2.58 11.10 -10.59
N SER A 110 3.60 10.34 -10.99
CA SER A 110 3.62 8.89 -10.78
C SER A 110 3.64 8.50 -9.31
N ILE A 111 4.42 9.21 -8.50
CA ILE A 111 4.47 8.97 -7.04
C ILE A 111 3.13 9.29 -6.37
N TRP A 112 2.49 10.41 -6.75
CA TRP A 112 1.17 10.77 -6.21
C TRP A 112 0.11 9.74 -6.56
N LEU A 113 0.05 9.30 -7.80
CA LEU A 113 -0.90 8.26 -8.23
C LEU A 113 -0.63 6.91 -7.55
N ASN A 114 0.64 6.56 -7.32
CA ASN A 114 0.98 5.36 -6.58
C ASN A 114 0.50 5.45 -5.11
N ILE A 115 0.70 6.59 -4.44
CA ILE A 115 0.22 6.83 -3.08
C ILE A 115 -1.31 6.72 -3.02
N ILE A 116 -2.04 7.34 -3.95
CA ILE A 116 -3.50 7.26 -4.00
C ILE A 116 -3.96 5.81 -4.18
N CYS A 117 -3.36 5.06 -5.09
CA CYS A 117 -3.71 3.65 -5.31
C CYS A 117 -3.37 2.76 -4.11
N ASP A 118 -2.27 3.03 -3.42
CA ASP A 118 -1.86 2.36 -2.19
C ASP A 118 -2.91 2.57 -1.09
N ASN A 119 -3.30 3.83 -0.85
CA ASN A 119 -4.36 4.17 0.11
C ASN A 119 -5.71 3.51 -0.22
N ILE A 120 -6.12 3.55 -1.49
CA ILE A 120 -7.37 2.91 -1.93
C ILE A 120 -7.34 1.41 -1.62
N LEU A 121 -6.22 0.74 -1.87
CA LEU A 121 -6.09 -0.68 -1.61
C LEU A 121 -6.19 -0.99 -0.10
N HIS A 122 -5.52 -0.20 0.75
CA HIS A 122 -5.64 -0.33 2.20
C HIS A 122 -7.08 -0.14 2.68
N ILE A 123 -7.76 0.90 2.18
CA ILE A 123 -9.17 1.19 2.54
C ILE A 123 -10.09 0.03 2.13
N ILE A 124 -9.90 -0.55 0.95
CA ILE A 124 -10.67 -1.71 0.48
C ILE A 124 -10.42 -2.91 1.40
N CYS A 125 -9.16 -3.22 1.73
CA CYS A 125 -8.82 -4.32 2.61
C CYS A 125 -9.40 -4.14 4.01
N ASN A 126 -9.33 -2.93 4.57
CA ASN A 126 -9.92 -2.61 5.87
C ASN A 126 -11.44 -2.77 5.84
N TYR A 127 -12.10 -2.28 4.78
CA TYR A 127 -13.55 -2.43 4.62
C TYR A 127 -13.96 -3.91 4.56
N ILE A 128 -13.29 -4.70 3.75
CA ILE A 128 -13.54 -6.14 3.64
C ILE A 128 -13.30 -6.84 4.98
N ALA A 129 -12.20 -6.52 5.67
CA ALA A 129 -11.90 -7.10 6.97
C ALA A 129 -13.00 -6.81 8.00
N ILE A 130 -13.46 -5.56 8.08
CA ILE A 130 -14.53 -5.16 9.00
C ILE A 130 -15.86 -5.82 8.60
N LEU A 131 -16.18 -5.88 7.31
CA LEU A 131 -17.45 -6.44 6.83
C LEU A 131 -17.59 -7.93 7.14
N TYR A 132 -16.52 -8.72 6.95
CA TYR A 132 -16.61 -10.18 7.03
C TYR A 132 -16.08 -10.77 8.34
N PHE A 133 -15.25 -10.08 9.09
CA PHE A 133 -14.59 -10.60 10.29
C PHE A 133 -14.95 -9.85 11.57
N ASN A 134 -15.90 -8.93 11.53
CA ASN A 134 -16.30 -8.15 12.70
C ASN A 134 -17.32 -8.87 13.61
N ASN A 135 -17.68 -10.08 13.28
CA ASN A 135 -18.62 -10.92 14.07
C ASN A 135 -17.88 -11.75 15.11
#